data_fad070a090c0dfc723d3d9935b799e75
#
_entry.id   fad070a090c0dfc723d3d9935b799e75
#
_cell.length_a   1.000
_cell.length_b   1.000
_cell.length_c   1.000
_cell.angle_alpha   90.00
_cell.angle_beta   90.00
_cell.angle_gamma   90.00
#
_symmetry.space_group_name_H-M   'P 1'
#
loop_
_entity.id
_entity.type
_entity.pdbx_description
1 polymer ?
#
loop_
_entity_poly.entity_id
_entity_poly.type
_entity_poly.pdbx_seq_one_letter_code
_entity_poly.pdbx_strand_id
1 'polypeptide(L)' 'MNDNKKVKTPMEHLNIGEFNRGQASKIIRNLVEEDKTAFIQKNGKPMAVVLSYERYQRIFEKGIDINDF' A
#
# COMPACT_ATOMS: atom_id res chain seq x y z
N MET A 1 -3.54 13.83 22.20
CA MET A 1 -3.70 13.59 21.82
C MET A 1 -3.65 13.18 21.18
N ASN A 2 -3.59 13.11 20.89
CA ASN A 2 -3.55 12.69 20.22
C ASN A 2 -3.42 12.22 19.44
N ASP A 3 -3.19 12.15 19.30
CA ASP A 3 -3.12 11.80 18.57
C ASP A 3 -3.10 11.08 18.01
N ASN A 4 -2.90 10.83 18.09
CA ASN A 4 -2.94 10.15 17.63
C ASN A 4 -3.36 9.61 17.17
N LYS A 5 -3.34 9.78 17.20
CA LYS A 5 -3.89 9.29 16.76
C LYS A 5 -4.26 9.18 15.90
N LYS A 6 -3.91 9.64 15.75
CA LYS A 6 -4.36 9.29 14.67
C LYS A 6 -4.37 8.09 14.30
N VAL A 7 -5.29 7.64 14.44
CA VAL A 7 -5.24 6.24 14.20
C VAL A 7 -5.07 5.99 12.75
N LYS A 8 -4.00 5.30 12.43
CA LYS A 8 -3.74 4.95 11.07
C LYS A 8 -4.01 3.49 10.90
N THR A 9 -4.59 3.14 9.76
CA THR A 9 -4.72 1.75 9.41
C THR A 9 -3.33 1.18 9.24
N PRO A 10 -2.99 0.10 9.94
CA PRO A 10 -1.68 -0.50 9.76
C PRO A 10 -1.48 -0.95 8.32
N MET A 11 -0.27 -0.83 7.83
CA MET A 11 0.04 -1.31 6.50
C MET A 11 0.04 -2.82 6.50
N GLU A 12 -0.55 -3.38 5.47
CA GLU A 12 -0.61 -4.81 5.30
C GLU A 12 0.72 -5.32 4.76
N HIS A 13 1.14 -6.48 5.26
CA HIS A 13 2.39 -7.09 4.81
C HIS A 13 2.05 -8.31 3.98
N LEU A 14 2.50 -8.32 2.74
CA LEU A 14 2.19 -9.40 1.82
C LEU A 14 3.48 -10.02 1.31
N ASN A 15 3.54 -11.34 1.30
CA ASN A 15 4.68 -12.02 0.72
C ASN A 15 4.55 -12.02 -0.79
N ILE A 16 5.67 -11.80 -1.45
CA ILE A 16 5.66 -11.74 -2.90
C ILE A 16 5.16 -13.04 -3.52
N GLY A 17 5.35 -14.14 -2.81
CA GLY A 17 4.86 -15.44 -3.27
C GLY A 17 3.35 -15.49 -3.44
N GLU A 18 2.63 -14.68 -2.68
CA GLU A 18 1.18 -14.64 -2.80
C GLU A 18 0.75 -14.06 -4.13
N PHE A 19 1.51 -13.10 -4.64
CA PHE A 19 1.25 -12.55 -5.97
C PHE A 19 1.53 -13.59 -7.03
N ASN A 20 2.57 -14.38 -6.84
CA ASN A 20 2.99 -15.36 -7.83
C ASN A 20 2.04 -16.54 -7.94
N ARG A 21 1.12 -16.68 -6.98
CA ARG A 21 0.18 -17.79 -6.98
C ARG A 21 -1.18 -17.43 -7.56
N GLY A 22 -1.23 -16.38 -8.35
CA GLY A 22 -2.47 -15.98 -8.98
C GLY A 22 -3.39 -15.19 -8.08
N GLN A 23 -2.88 -14.69 -6.97
CA GLN A 23 -3.66 -13.91 -6.02
C GLN A 23 -3.59 -12.42 -6.26
N ALA A 24 -2.78 -11.98 -7.21
CA ALA A 24 -2.52 -10.56 -7.40
C ALA A 24 -3.80 -9.75 -7.62
N SER A 25 -4.67 -10.26 -8.45
CA SER A 25 -5.90 -9.56 -8.79
C SER A 25 -6.77 -9.33 -7.56
N LYS A 26 -6.91 -10.35 -6.75
CA LYS A 26 -7.71 -10.29 -5.53
C LYS A 26 -7.10 -9.34 -4.52
N ILE A 27 -5.79 -9.41 -4.36
CA ILE A 27 -5.08 -8.56 -3.42
C ILE A 27 -5.22 -7.10 -3.81
N ILE A 28 -5.04 -6.81 -5.08
CA ILE A 28 -5.14 -5.44 -5.56
C ILE A 28 -6.56 -4.92 -5.42
N ARG A 29 -7.55 -5.74 -5.73
CA ARG A 29 -8.94 -5.33 -5.58
C ARG A 29 -9.24 -4.97 -4.12
N ASN A 30 -8.72 -5.76 -3.20
CA ASN A 30 -8.90 -5.52 -1.78
C ASN A 30 -8.29 -4.20 -1.36
N LEU A 31 -7.08 -3.92 -1.86
CA LEU A 31 -6.42 -2.65 -1.58
C LEU A 31 -7.25 -1.47 -2.07
N VAL A 32 -7.81 -1.61 -3.26
CA VAL A 32 -8.60 -0.53 -3.85
C VAL A 32 -9.88 -0.32 -3.05
N GLU A 33 -10.57 -1.40 -2.73
CA GLU A 33 -11.85 -1.31 -2.03
C GLU A 33 -11.71 -0.74 -0.64
N GLU A 34 -10.63 -1.05 0.04
CA GLU A 34 -10.40 -0.60 1.40
C GLU A 34 -9.48 0.60 1.46
N ASP A 35 -9.03 1.07 0.32
CA ASP A 35 -8.17 2.26 0.21
C ASP A 35 -6.98 2.16 1.16
N LYS A 36 -6.29 1.05 1.09
CA LYS A 36 -5.14 0.86 1.98
C LYS A 36 -3.86 0.66 1.18
N THR A 37 -2.78 0.59 1.92
CA THR A 37 -1.45 0.45 1.36
C THR A 37 -0.87 -0.85 1.89
N ALA A 38 -0.03 -1.49 1.10
CA ALA A 38 0.59 -2.73 1.52
C ALA A 38 2.07 -2.74 1.18
N PHE A 39 2.84 -3.39 2.04
CA PHE A 39 4.24 -3.73 1.75
C PHE A 39 4.27 -5.07 1.05
N ILE A 40 5.06 -5.14 0.00
CA ILE A 40 5.38 -6.43 -0.61
C ILE A 40 6.75 -6.80 -0.11
N GLN A 41 6.87 -7.98 0.47
CA GLN A 41 8.13 -8.40 1.06
C GLN A 41 8.54 -9.77 0.59
N LYS A 42 9.82 -10.03 0.68
CA LYS A 42 10.42 -11.31 0.35
C LYS A 42 11.36 -11.68 1.47
N ASN A 43 11.20 -12.87 2.01
CA ASN A 43 12.04 -13.34 3.12
C ASN A 43 12.04 -12.35 4.28
N GLY A 44 10.87 -11.77 4.56
CA GLY A 44 10.72 -10.84 5.65
C GLY A 44 11.25 -9.45 5.42
N LYS A 45 11.73 -9.16 4.21
CA LYS A 45 12.28 -7.84 3.91
C LYS A 45 11.38 -7.08 2.95
N PRO A 46 11.04 -5.84 3.26
CA PRO A 46 10.21 -5.05 2.35
C PRO A 46 10.93 -4.82 1.01
N MET A 47 10.21 -4.99 -0.07
CA MET A 47 10.74 -4.78 -1.41
C MET A 47 10.04 -3.65 -2.12
N ALA A 48 8.73 -3.47 -1.87
CA ALA A 48 7.95 -2.51 -2.61
C ALA A 48 6.72 -2.12 -1.80
N VAL A 49 6.12 -1.04 -2.21
CA VAL A 49 4.88 -0.57 -1.60
C VAL A 49 3.84 -0.47 -2.71
N VAL A 50 2.63 -0.94 -2.42
CA VAL A 50 1.52 -0.87 -3.35
C VAL A 50 0.42 -0.04 -2.70
N LEU A 51 -0.13 0.89 -3.44
CA LEU A 51 -1.24 1.70 -2.97
C LEU A 51 -2.25 1.87 -4.10
N SER A 52 -3.48 2.22 -3.75
CA SER A 52 -4.51 2.41 -4.76
C SER A 52 -4.16 3.61 -5.63
N TYR A 53 -4.68 3.60 -6.86
CA TYR A 53 -4.48 4.73 -7.76
C TYR A 53 -5.08 6.00 -7.19
N GLU A 54 -6.23 5.90 -6.54
CA GLU A 54 -6.87 7.06 -5.93
C GLU A 54 -6.01 7.66 -4.83
N ARG A 55 -5.39 6.81 -4.03
CA ARG A 55 -4.50 7.31 -2.98
C ARG A 55 -3.29 8.01 -3.59
N TYR A 56 -2.74 7.44 -4.65
CA TYR A 56 -1.64 8.05 -5.36
C TYR A 56 -2.05 9.44 -5.89
N GLN A 57 -3.25 9.52 -6.46
CA GLN A 57 -3.77 10.79 -6.98
C GLN A 57 -3.87 11.84 -5.88
N ARG A 58 -4.36 11.46 -4.72
CA ARG A 58 -4.49 12.40 -3.61
C ARG A 58 -3.13 12.92 -3.16
N ILE A 59 -2.13 12.05 -3.15
CA ILE A 59 -0.78 12.46 -2.79
C ILE A 59 -0.24 13.44 -3.82
N PHE A 60 -0.44 13.13 -5.08
CA PHE A 60 0.02 13.98 -6.16
C PHE A 60 -0.65 15.33 -6.14
N GLU A 61 -1.96 15.36 -5.85
CA GLU A 61 -2.72 16.61 -5.80
C GLU A 61 -2.26 17.54 -4.68
N LYS A 62 -1.60 16.98 -3.69
CA LYS A 62 -1.03 17.80 -2.62
C LYS A 62 0.37 18.31 -2.96
N GLY A 63 0.78 18.14 -4.19
CA GLY A 63 2.06 18.66 -4.65
C GLY A 63 3.24 17.74 -4.44
N ILE A 64 2.98 16.48 -4.10
CA ILE A 64 4.05 15.51 -3.85
C ILE A 64 4.16 14.61 -5.05
N ASP A 65 5.32 14.64 -5.70
CA ASP A 65 5.63 13.72 -6.77
C ASP A 65 6.55 12.65 -6.20
N ILE A 66 6.02 11.43 -6.11
CA ILE A 66 6.75 10.33 -5.51
C ILE A 66 8.04 10.04 -6.27
N ASN A 67 8.07 10.35 -7.56
CA ASN A 67 9.25 10.10 -8.37
C ASN A 67 10.38 11.11 -8.14
N ASP A 68 10.11 12.14 -7.34
CA ASP A 68 11.11 13.15 -7.05
C ASP A 68 11.99 12.81 -5.85
N PHE A 69 11.86 11.63 -5.33
CA PHE A 69 12.58 11.22 -4.13
C PHE A 69 13.76 10.32 -4.41
#